data_2c3a5eb3cbaa8a526ca88840c6859e05
#
_entry.id   2c3a5eb3cbaa8a526ca88840c6859e05
#
_cell.length_a   1.000
_cell.length_b   1.000
_cell.length_c   1.000
_cell.angle_alpha   90.00
_cell.angle_beta   90.00
_cell.angle_gamma   90.00
#
_symmetry.space_group_name_H-M   'P 1'
#
loop_
_entity.id
_entity.type
_entity.pdbx_description
1 polymer ?
#
loop_
_entity_poly.entity_id
_entity_poly.type
_entity_poly.pdbx_seq_one_letter_code
_entity_poly.pdbx_strand_id
1 'polypeptide(L)'
;AGATTGGMDIVVKLCKLKFPYMKTGSLFLIMDFLVVLASAFVFQDIDRAFYSAMEVFVTSTLLDLVLYGKDGAKLIYIISDKSEKIAARLLDELNIGVTYMEGQGAYSGREKKVIMCVTKKQIAPRAEEIVKEEDPNTFMIVSSASEIYGQGYKSYFSEKL
;
A
#
# COMPACT_ATOMS: atom_id res chain seq x y z
N ALA A 1 -22.04 12.60 9.81
CA ALA A 1 -21.82 13.89 10.45
C ALA A 1 -20.33 14.20 10.37
N GLY A 2 -19.92 15.14 9.48
CA GLY A 2 -18.53 15.54 9.30
C GLY A 2 -18.07 16.52 10.39
N ALA A 3 -18.07 16.07 11.65
CA ALA A 3 -17.56 16.87 12.74
C ALA A 3 -16.02 16.81 12.75
N THR A 4 -15.38 17.96 12.92
CA THR A 4 -13.94 18.08 13.17
C THR A 4 -13.75 18.48 14.62
N THR A 5 -12.72 17.92 15.27
CA THR A 5 -12.41 18.22 16.67
C THR A 5 -11.85 19.63 16.91
N GLY A 6 -11.65 20.41 15.86
CA GLY A 6 -11.09 21.77 15.91
C GLY A 6 -9.56 21.80 15.75
N GLY A 7 -9.01 23.01 15.63
CA GLY A 7 -7.55 23.19 15.50
C GLY A 7 -6.98 22.90 14.12
N MET A 8 -5.87 22.16 14.05
CA MET A 8 -5.12 21.88 12.80
C MET A 8 -5.94 21.09 11.78
N ASP A 9 -6.91 20.30 12.19
CA ASP A 9 -7.79 19.55 11.28
C ASP A 9 -8.54 20.49 10.30
N ILE A 10 -8.97 21.66 10.77
CA ILE A 10 -9.64 22.64 9.94
C ILE A 10 -8.70 23.21 8.89
N VAL A 11 -7.46 23.51 9.29
CA VAL A 11 -6.43 24.04 8.40
C VAL A 11 -6.07 23.02 7.33
N VAL A 12 -5.86 21.75 7.71
CA VAL A 12 -5.61 20.66 6.79
C VAL A 12 -6.77 20.46 5.81
N LYS A 13 -8.01 20.55 6.29
CA LYS A 13 -9.19 20.43 5.44
C LYS A 13 -9.31 21.58 4.43
N LEU A 14 -8.97 22.80 4.84
CA LEU A 14 -8.91 23.96 3.94
C LEU A 14 -7.77 23.84 2.91
N CYS A 15 -6.58 23.37 3.34
CA CYS A 15 -5.47 23.09 2.45
C CYS A 15 -5.83 22.01 1.43
N LYS A 16 -6.59 20.98 1.82
CA LYS A 16 -7.05 19.91 0.92
C LYS A 16 -8.01 20.41 -0.16
N LEU A 17 -8.80 21.44 0.12
CA LEU A 17 -9.64 22.10 -0.90
C LEU A 17 -8.79 22.75 -2.01
N LYS A 18 -7.62 23.26 -1.65
CA LYS A 18 -6.69 23.89 -2.61
C LYS A 18 -5.76 22.88 -3.28
N PHE A 19 -5.38 21.81 -2.57
CA PHE A 19 -4.47 20.77 -3.03
C PHE A 19 -5.09 19.36 -2.90
N PRO A 20 -6.09 19.00 -3.73
CA PRO A 20 -6.84 17.75 -3.60
C PRO A 20 -5.99 16.49 -3.81
N TYR A 21 -4.87 16.60 -4.51
CA TYR A 21 -3.97 15.48 -4.82
C TYR A 21 -3.02 15.10 -3.68
N MET A 22 -2.90 15.94 -2.64
CA MET A 22 -2.02 15.63 -1.51
C MET A 22 -2.73 14.71 -0.51
N LYS A 23 -2.01 13.70 -0.05
CA LYS A 23 -2.48 12.82 1.03
C LYS A 23 -2.66 13.63 2.31
N THR A 24 -3.74 13.35 3.04
CA THR A 24 -4.08 14.04 4.30
C THR A 24 -2.93 13.97 5.30
N GLY A 25 -2.28 12.80 5.45
CA GLY A 25 -1.13 12.62 6.33
C GLY A 25 0.08 13.48 5.95
N SER A 26 0.36 13.67 4.66
CA SER A 26 1.45 14.57 4.22
C SER A 26 1.15 16.02 4.55
N LEU A 27 -0.11 16.45 4.50
CA LEU A 27 -0.51 17.80 4.89
C LEU A 27 -0.33 18.02 6.40
N PHE A 28 -0.70 17.04 7.23
CA PHE A 28 -0.43 17.08 8.67
C PHE A 28 1.07 17.20 8.95
N LEU A 29 1.89 16.33 8.35
CA LEU A 29 3.36 16.37 8.51
C LEU A 29 3.96 17.74 8.15
N ILE A 30 3.52 18.35 7.05
CA ILE A 30 4.01 19.68 6.64
C ILE A 30 3.61 20.73 7.68
N MET A 31 2.38 20.69 8.17
CA MET A 31 1.91 21.64 9.18
C MET A 31 2.63 21.46 10.52
N ASP A 32 2.79 20.23 10.98
CA ASP A 32 3.52 19.93 12.20
C ASP A 32 5.00 20.36 12.09
N PHE A 33 5.63 20.12 10.94
CA PHE A 33 6.98 20.57 10.67
C PHE A 33 7.10 22.09 10.73
N LEU A 34 6.14 22.84 10.18
CA LEU A 34 6.13 24.31 10.27
C LEU A 34 5.97 24.79 11.70
N VAL A 35 5.14 24.14 12.51
CA VAL A 35 4.95 24.48 13.92
C VAL A 35 6.24 24.20 14.71
N VAL A 36 6.90 23.08 14.47
CA VAL A 36 8.20 22.74 15.12
C VAL A 36 9.27 23.76 14.76
N LEU A 37 9.37 24.16 13.48
CA LEU A 37 10.31 25.20 13.05
C LEU A 37 10.02 26.56 13.72
N ALA A 38 8.74 26.97 13.75
CA ALA A 38 8.34 28.21 14.40
C ALA A 38 8.66 28.18 15.89
N SER A 39 8.41 27.06 16.57
CA SER A 39 8.71 26.87 17.98
C SER A 39 10.22 26.93 18.25
N ALA A 40 11.05 26.30 17.42
CA ALA A 40 12.50 26.35 17.52
C ALA A 40 13.04 27.79 17.43
N PHE A 41 12.46 28.59 16.52
CA PHE A 41 12.84 29.97 16.32
C PHE A 41 12.43 30.86 17.50
N VAL A 42 11.22 30.66 18.04
CA VAL A 42 10.67 31.45 19.15
C VAL A 42 11.37 31.15 20.47
N PHE A 43 11.57 29.86 20.77
CA PHE A 43 12.14 29.44 22.07
C PHE A 43 13.67 29.39 22.07
N GLN A 44 14.33 29.47 20.91
CA GLN A 44 15.79 29.38 20.75
C GLN A 44 16.43 28.21 21.50
N ASP A 45 15.67 27.13 21.67
CA ASP A 45 16.05 25.92 22.38
C ASP A 45 16.07 24.75 21.41
N ILE A 46 17.25 24.36 20.98
CA ILE A 46 17.49 23.32 19.98
C ILE A 46 17.05 21.94 20.53
N ASP A 47 17.23 21.70 21.82
CA ASP A 47 16.88 20.42 22.42
C ASP A 47 15.37 20.19 22.39
N ARG A 48 14.58 21.21 22.69
CA ARG A 48 13.11 21.14 22.59
C ARG A 48 12.64 20.91 21.18
N ALA A 49 13.24 21.59 20.20
CA ALA A 49 12.91 21.38 18.80
C ALA A 49 13.22 19.95 18.35
N PHE A 50 14.33 19.38 18.81
CA PHE A 50 14.70 18.01 18.50
C PHE A 50 13.70 16.99 19.10
N TYR A 51 13.32 17.15 20.36
CA TYR A 51 12.31 16.29 21.00
C TYR A 51 10.94 16.40 20.31
N SER A 52 10.51 17.60 19.95
CA SER A 52 9.26 17.82 19.23
C SER A 52 9.27 17.18 17.85
N ALA A 53 10.37 17.29 17.12
CA ALA A 53 10.51 16.63 15.82
C ALA A 53 10.45 15.10 15.93
N MET A 54 11.08 14.53 16.96
CA MET A 54 11.05 13.10 17.23
C MET A 54 9.65 12.62 17.62
N GLU A 55 8.93 13.38 18.43
CA GLU A 55 7.53 13.10 18.80
C GLU A 55 6.62 13.09 17.58
N VAL A 56 6.70 14.11 16.73
CA VAL A 56 5.92 14.20 15.48
C VAL A 56 6.23 13.01 14.57
N PHE A 57 7.50 12.64 14.41
CA PHE A 57 7.89 11.51 13.58
C PHE A 57 7.31 10.19 14.10
N VAL A 58 7.43 9.91 15.39
CA VAL A 58 6.90 8.69 16.03
C VAL A 58 5.38 8.65 15.93
N THR A 59 4.71 9.75 16.28
CA THR A 59 3.23 9.83 16.25
C THR A 59 2.70 9.67 14.83
N SER A 60 3.31 10.31 13.84
CA SER A 60 2.93 10.18 12.43
C SER A 60 3.09 8.73 11.93
N THR A 61 4.22 8.09 12.28
CA THR A 61 4.47 6.69 11.88
C THR A 61 3.45 5.73 12.52
N LEU A 62 3.12 5.96 13.80
CA LEU A 62 2.11 5.17 14.50
C LEU A 62 0.70 5.39 13.92
N LEU A 63 0.35 6.64 13.61
CA LEU A 63 -0.93 6.96 12.98
C LEU A 63 -1.06 6.32 11.60
N ASP A 64 -0.03 6.39 10.78
CA ASP A 64 -0.02 5.72 9.47
C ASP A 64 -0.17 4.20 9.62
N LEU A 65 0.48 3.60 10.64
CA LEU A 65 0.35 2.18 10.93
C LEU A 65 -1.08 1.79 11.37
N VAL A 66 -1.73 2.66 12.17
CA VAL A 66 -3.09 2.40 12.71
C VAL A 66 -4.16 2.68 11.64
N LEU A 67 -4.05 3.79 10.92
CA LEU A 67 -5.05 4.22 9.95
C LEU A 67 -5.01 3.43 8.64
N TYR A 68 -3.82 3.15 8.14
CA TYR A 68 -3.64 2.46 6.86
C TYR A 68 -3.27 0.99 7.04
N GLY A 69 -2.97 0.57 8.27
CA GLY A 69 -2.70 -0.80 8.66
C GLY A 69 -1.47 -1.41 7.97
N LYS A 70 -1.23 -2.66 8.29
CA LYS A 70 -0.30 -3.51 7.53
C LYS A 70 -0.97 -4.14 6.29
N ASP A 71 -2.14 -3.67 5.92
CA ASP A 71 -3.01 -4.25 4.89
C ASP A 71 -2.59 -3.89 3.45
N GLY A 72 -1.30 -3.64 3.25
CA GLY A 72 -0.75 -3.58 1.91
C GLY A 72 -0.94 -4.94 1.23
N ALA A 73 -1.51 -4.94 0.04
CA ALA A 73 -1.55 -6.12 -0.79
C ALA A 73 -0.52 -6.04 -1.91
N LYS A 74 -0.20 -7.19 -2.47
CA LYS A 74 0.64 -7.35 -3.63
C LYS A 74 -0.17 -7.89 -4.78
N LEU A 75 -0.04 -7.24 -5.93
CA LEU A 75 -0.51 -7.72 -7.22
C LEU A 75 0.66 -8.44 -7.88
N ILE A 76 0.47 -9.68 -8.24
CA ILE A 76 1.50 -10.53 -8.82
C ILE A 76 1.05 -10.97 -10.20
N TYR A 77 1.88 -10.71 -11.20
CA TYR A 77 1.76 -11.28 -12.54
C TYR A 77 2.84 -12.32 -12.73
N ILE A 78 2.47 -13.50 -13.21
CA ILE A 78 3.39 -14.62 -13.43
C ILE A 78 3.23 -15.08 -14.87
N ILE A 79 4.35 -15.10 -15.60
CA ILE A 79 4.42 -15.56 -16.99
C ILE A 79 5.31 -16.79 -17.00
N SER A 80 4.69 -17.96 -17.11
CA SER A 80 5.39 -19.26 -17.08
C SER A 80 4.71 -20.26 -18.02
N ASP A 81 5.48 -21.17 -18.53
CA ASP A 81 4.96 -22.29 -19.29
C ASP A 81 4.32 -23.38 -18.37
N LYS A 82 4.52 -23.26 -17.03
CA LYS A 82 3.93 -24.12 -16.00
C LYS A 82 2.78 -23.43 -15.23
N SER A 83 2.08 -22.50 -15.87
CA SER A 83 1.07 -21.67 -15.24
C SER A 83 -0.02 -22.48 -14.49
N GLU A 84 -0.45 -23.63 -15.03
CA GLU A 84 -1.49 -24.44 -14.40
C GLU A 84 -1.03 -25.07 -13.08
N LYS A 85 0.23 -25.56 -12.99
CA LYS A 85 0.79 -26.11 -11.76
C LYS A 85 0.99 -25.05 -10.69
N ILE A 86 1.52 -23.90 -11.10
CA ILE A 86 1.69 -22.75 -10.19
C ILE A 86 0.36 -22.30 -9.62
N ALA A 87 -0.66 -22.15 -10.47
CA ALA A 87 -1.99 -21.74 -10.05
C ALA A 87 -2.64 -22.73 -9.08
N ALA A 88 -2.53 -24.04 -9.36
CA ALA A 88 -3.04 -25.08 -8.47
C ALA A 88 -2.41 -24.99 -7.07
N ARG A 89 -1.09 -24.85 -6.99
CA ARG A 89 -0.39 -24.71 -5.69
C ARG A 89 -0.76 -23.44 -4.95
N LEU A 90 -0.88 -22.29 -5.65
CA LEU A 90 -1.30 -21.03 -5.04
C LEU A 90 -2.72 -21.11 -4.45
N LEU A 91 -3.62 -21.81 -5.14
CA LEU A 91 -4.98 -22.06 -4.66
C LEU A 91 -4.99 -23.02 -3.46
N ASP A 92 -4.30 -24.15 -3.56
CA ASP A 92 -4.35 -25.21 -2.56
C ASP A 92 -3.57 -24.87 -1.28
N GLU A 93 -2.35 -24.34 -1.42
CA GLU A 93 -1.46 -24.08 -0.26
C GLU A 93 -1.78 -22.73 0.41
N LEU A 94 -2.15 -21.69 -0.35
CA LEU A 94 -2.29 -20.33 0.17
C LEU A 94 -3.71 -19.76 0.11
N ASN A 95 -4.63 -20.50 -0.51
CA ASN A 95 -6.01 -20.05 -0.74
C ASN A 95 -6.08 -18.66 -1.43
N ILE A 96 -5.16 -18.45 -2.40
CA ILE A 96 -5.09 -17.21 -3.19
C ILE A 96 -5.92 -17.37 -4.44
N GLY A 97 -6.87 -16.47 -4.67
CA GLY A 97 -7.62 -16.42 -5.92
C GLY A 97 -6.71 -16.10 -7.12
N VAL A 98 -6.81 -16.90 -8.17
CA VAL A 98 -5.97 -16.80 -9.37
C VAL A 98 -6.87 -16.54 -10.59
N THR A 99 -6.45 -15.62 -11.44
CA THR A 99 -7.10 -15.33 -12.71
C THR A 99 -6.11 -15.56 -13.85
N TYR A 100 -6.51 -16.32 -14.85
CA TYR A 100 -5.74 -16.45 -16.08
C TYR A 100 -6.07 -15.30 -17.03
N MET A 101 -5.03 -14.73 -17.59
CA MET A 101 -5.12 -13.76 -18.70
C MET A 101 -4.45 -14.39 -19.93
N GLU A 102 -5.14 -14.40 -21.04
CA GLU A 102 -4.57 -14.85 -22.29
C GLU A 102 -3.66 -13.78 -22.88
N GLY A 103 -2.48 -14.17 -23.30
CA GLY A 103 -1.50 -13.29 -23.92
C GLY A 103 -0.74 -14.02 -25.01
N GLN A 104 -0.11 -13.25 -25.90
CA GLN A 104 0.75 -13.78 -26.94
C GLN A 104 2.15 -13.17 -26.81
N GLY A 105 3.16 -14.01 -26.83
CA GLY A 105 4.56 -13.55 -26.84
C GLY A 105 4.87 -12.86 -28.16
N ALA A 106 5.17 -11.56 -28.12
CA ALA A 106 5.42 -10.76 -29.34
C ALA A 106 6.59 -11.31 -30.18
N TYR A 107 7.62 -11.81 -29.51
CA TYR A 107 8.80 -12.38 -30.18
C TYR A 107 8.57 -13.81 -30.68
N SER A 108 7.94 -14.66 -29.84
CA SER A 108 7.79 -16.10 -30.15
C SER A 108 6.51 -16.42 -30.92
N GLY A 109 5.52 -15.52 -30.97
CA GLY A 109 4.19 -15.76 -31.52
C GLY A 109 3.36 -16.79 -30.73
N ARG A 110 3.89 -17.35 -29.64
CA ARG A 110 3.21 -18.40 -28.86
C ARG A 110 2.18 -17.80 -27.91
N GLU A 111 1.05 -18.47 -27.80
CA GLU A 111 0.07 -18.18 -26.78
C GLU A 111 0.64 -18.53 -25.38
N LYS A 112 0.37 -17.65 -24.41
CA LYS A 112 0.80 -17.82 -23.03
C LYS A 112 -0.35 -17.47 -22.08
N LYS A 113 -0.51 -18.27 -21.04
CA LYS A 113 -1.41 -17.97 -19.93
C LYS A 113 -0.64 -17.19 -18.87
N VAL A 114 -1.00 -15.94 -18.69
CA VAL A 114 -0.45 -15.09 -17.62
C VAL A 114 -1.33 -15.27 -16.38
N ILE A 115 -0.74 -15.60 -15.25
CA ILE A 115 -1.42 -15.66 -13.96
C ILE A 115 -1.43 -14.25 -13.38
N MET A 116 -2.62 -13.78 -13.00
CA MET A 116 -2.81 -12.60 -12.18
C MET A 116 -3.38 -13.03 -10.84
N CYS A 117 -2.72 -12.67 -9.75
CA CYS A 117 -3.24 -12.90 -8.41
C CYS A 117 -2.94 -11.72 -7.49
N VAL A 118 -3.78 -11.57 -6.48
CA VAL A 118 -3.64 -10.56 -5.43
C VAL A 118 -3.52 -11.28 -4.11
N THR A 119 -2.54 -10.87 -3.31
CA THR A 119 -2.31 -11.48 -2.00
C THR A 119 -1.94 -10.42 -0.95
N LYS A 120 -2.14 -10.74 0.31
CA LYS A 120 -1.68 -9.90 1.42
C LYS A 120 -0.15 -9.83 1.43
N LYS A 121 0.40 -8.67 1.81
CA LYS A 121 1.85 -8.45 1.86
C LYS A 121 2.61 -9.52 2.65
N GLN A 122 1.98 -10.06 3.71
CA GLN A 122 2.60 -11.09 4.57
C GLN A 122 2.73 -12.46 3.88
N ILE A 123 1.81 -12.76 2.97
CA ILE A 123 1.75 -14.05 2.26
C ILE A 123 2.55 -14.00 0.95
N ALA A 124 2.78 -12.81 0.40
CA ALA A 124 3.46 -12.63 -0.87
C ALA A 124 4.83 -13.35 -0.95
N PRO A 125 5.71 -13.33 0.07
CA PRO A 125 6.99 -14.05 0.02
C PRO A 125 6.82 -15.55 -0.19
N ARG A 126 5.80 -16.17 0.43
CA ARG A 126 5.53 -17.60 0.25
C ARG A 126 4.98 -17.90 -1.15
N ALA A 127 4.15 -17.01 -1.69
CA ALA A 127 3.68 -17.14 -3.07
C ALA A 127 4.85 -17.05 -4.07
N GLU A 128 5.79 -16.13 -3.85
CA GLU A 128 7.00 -16.01 -4.68
C GLU A 128 7.89 -17.25 -4.60
N GLU A 129 7.98 -17.86 -3.43
CA GLU A 129 8.74 -19.11 -3.22
C GLU A 129 8.13 -20.27 -4.01
N ILE A 130 6.81 -20.48 -3.92
CA ILE A 130 6.08 -21.52 -4.69
C ILE A 130 6.32 -21.34 -6.19
N VAL A 131 6.27 -20.11 -6.69
CA VAL A 131 6.50 -19.83 -8.11
C VAL A 131 7.93 -20.23 -8.52
N LYS A 132 8.93 -19.87 -7.72
CA LYS A 132 10.34 -20.21 -7.99
C LYS A 132 10.63 -21.70 -7.88
N GLU A 133 9.96 -22.41 -6.96
CA GLU A 133 10.09 -23.87 -6.83
C GLU A 133 9.57 -24.59 -8.08
N GLU A 134 8.44 -24.14 -8.64
CA GLU A 134 7.85 -24.76 -9.83
C GLU A 134 8.60 -24.40 -11.11
N ASP A 135 8.94 -23.13 -11.27
CA ASP A 135 9.65 -22.65 -12.46
C ASP A 135 10.68 -21.58 -12.11
N PRO A 136 11.95 -21.99 -11.90
CA PRO A 136 13.04 -21.06 -11.58
C PRO A 136 13.29 -19.98 -12.65
N ASN A 137 12.87 -20.21 -13.90
CA ASN A 137 13.03 -19.29 -15.02
C ASN A 137 11.81 -18.44 -15.29
N THR A 138 10.84 -18.47 -14.40
CA THR A 138 9.59 -17.71 -14.54
C THR A 138 9.85 -16.21 -14.58
N PHE A 139 9.09 -15.49 -15.38
CA PHE A 139 9.05 -14.03 -15.31
C PHE A 139 7.90 -13.61 -14.41
N MET A 140 8.24 -12.96 -13.29
CA MET A 140 7.27 -12.54 -12.29
C MET A 140 7.40 -11.04 -12.00
N ILE A 141 6.26 -10.35 -11.99
CA ILE A 141 6.16 -8.93 -11.62
C ILE A 141 5.38 -8.85 -10.31
N VAL A 142 5.98 -8.25 -9.29
CA VAL A 142 5.33 -7.98 -8.00
C VAL A 142 5.17 -6.47 -7.84
N SER A 143 3.94 -6.01 -7.77
CA SER A 143 3.60 -4.61 -7.59
C SER A 143 2.86 -4.41 -6.26
N SER A 144 2.97 -3.22 -5.68
CA SER A 144 2.17 -2.86 -4.51
C SER A 144 0.79 -2.40 -4.95
N ALA A 145 -0.26 -3.00 -4.40
CA ALA A 145 -1.62 -2.56 -4.59
C ALA A 145 -2.03 -1.73 -3.36
N SER A 146 -2.32 -0.45 -3.59
CA SER A 146 -2.64 0.51 -2.51
C SER A 146 -4.06 0.32 -2.00
N GLU A 147 -5.00 -0.03 -2.88
CA GLU A 147 -6.41 -0.20 -2.55
C GLU A 147 -6.97 -1.39 -3.31
N ILE A 148 -7.65 -2.25 -2.59
CA ILE A 148 -8.34 -3.42 -3.16
C ILE A 148 -9.71 -3.50 -2.53
N TYR A 149 -10.70 -3.57 -3.38
CA TYR A 149 -12.08 -3.73 -3.01
C TYR A 149 -12.61 -5.07 -3.53
N GLY A 150 -13.42 -5.74 -2.73
CA GLY A 150 -14.05 -6.99 -3.12
C GLY A 150 -14.03 -8.05 -2.03
N GLN A 151 -14.45 -9.25 -2.38
CA GLN A 151 -14.58 -10.37 -1.46
C GLN A 151 -13.19 -10.78 -0.90
N GLY A 152 -13.06 -10.78 0.42
CA GLY A 152 -11.78 -11.04 1.12
C GLY A 152 -10.90 -9.81 1.36
N TYR A 153 -11.31 -8.63 0.85
CA TYR A 153 -10.63 -7.34 1.02
C TYR A 153 -11.62 -6.26 1.53
N LYS A 154 -11.31 -4.97 1.34
CA LYS A 154 -12.19 -3.88 1.76
C LYS A 154 -13.53 -3.92 1.04
N SER A 155 -14.61 -3.64 1.77
CA SER A 155 -15.93 -3.48 1.17
C SER A 155 -16.03 -2.11 0.50
N TYR A 156 -16.68 -2.04 -0.67
CA TYR A 156 -17.00 -0.78 -1.36
C TYR A 156 -17.81 0.20 -0.51
N PHE A 157 -18.47 -0.29 0.52
CA PHE A 157 -19.33 0.51 1.40
C PHE A 157 -18.63 0.98 2.67
N SER A 158 -17.38 0.59 2.93
CA SER A 158 -16.65 0.96 4.16
C SER A 158 -16.06 2.38 4.15
N GLU A 159 -16.07 3.09 3.02
CA GLU A 159 -15.54 4.45 2.88
C GLU A 159 -16.60 5.57 2.97
N LYS A 160 -17.78 5.32 3.50
CA LYS A 160 -18.74 6.38 3.83
C LYS A 160 -18.68 6.73 5.32
N LEU A 161 -17.57 7.30 5.76
CA LEU A 161 -17.49 8.06 7.02
C LEU A 161 -16.69 9.34 6.81
#